data_520ae572724aa5b1e3a961e08d0fdd65
#
_entry.id   520ae572724aa5b1e3a961e08d0fdd65
#
_cell.length_a   1.000
_cell.length_b   1.000
_cell.length_c   1.000
_cell.angle_alpha   90.00
_cell.angle_beta   90.00
_cell.angle_gamma   90.00
#
_symmetry.space_group_name_H-M   'P 1'
#
loop_
_entity.id
_entity.type
_entity.pdbx_description
1 polymer ?
#
loop_
_entity_poly.entity_id
_entity_poly.type
_entity_poly.pdbx_seq_one_letter_code
_entity_poly.pdbx_strand_id
1 'polypeptide(L)'
;MKNIAIFGSSRSGKSTLSKMICKKHPQYHIIIGDDIRHAFQVVLPNNHISNKGGSGMKDDFPNFLACLFYKSIKRNKGVFNYIIDTCNITPQKAKELFDRDDTILLFLGTPKQTIKQHFDEVRKYETDSDWTSRRTDEEIIEHSKHSIEKSIEQEKECKKLGIWYVDTSFNRNEVLNETLKKL
;
A
#
# COMPACT_ATOMS: atom_id res chain seq x y z
N MET A 1 -3.32 19.41 9.19
CA MET A 1 -3.16 18.44 8.08
C MET A 1 -3.84 17.14 8.48
N LYS A 2 -4.35 16.35 7.52
CA LYS A 2 -5.00 15.06 7.78
C LYS A 2 -3.97 13.94 7.81
N ASN A 3 -4.26 12.85 8.51
CA ASN A 3 -3.52 11.59 8.37
C ASN A 3 -3.81 10.96 7.00
N ILE A 4 -2.98 10.01 6.56
CA ILE A 4 -3.10 9.46 5.22
C ILE A 4 -3.01 7.93 5.28
N ALA A 5 -3.97 7.26 4.65
CA ALA A 5 -3.97 5.81 4.48
C ALA A 5 -3.78 5.50 2.98
N ILE A 6 -2.62 4.94 2.65
CA ILE A 6 -2.19 4.65 1.27
C ILE A 6 -2.15 3.14 1.07
N PHE A 7 -3.04 2.63 0.24
CA PHE A 7 -3.15 1.21 -0.08
C PHE A 7 -3.01 0.96 -1.57
N GLY A 8 -3.05 -0.30 -1.99
CA GLY A 8 -3.03 -0.64 -3.41
C GLY A 8 -2.09 -1.78 -3.75
N SER A 9 -1.92 -2.05 -5.05
CA SER A 9 -1.13 -3.17 -5.55
C SER A 9 0.38 -3.02 -5.28
N SER A 10 1.11 -4.13 -5.40
CA SER A 10 2.58 -4.12 -5.32
C SER A 10 3.15 -3.22 -6.42
N ARG A 11 4.28 -2.55 -6.12
CA ARG A 11 5.02 -1.71 -7.08
C ARG A 11 4.23 -0.54 -7.70
N SER A 12 3.08 -0.16 -7.14
CA SER A 12 2.26 0.97 -7.62
C SER A 12 2.78 2.36 -7.22
N GLY A 13 3.86 2.46 -6.45
CA GLY A 13 4.45 3.73 -6.03
C GLY A 13 4.01 4.25 -4.65
N LYS A 14 3.31 3.44 -3.84
CA LYS A 14 2.86 3.82 -2.48
C LYS A 14 4.00 4.36 -1.61
N SER A 15 5.05 3.55 -1.44
CA SER A 15 6.18 3.94 -0.58
C SER A 15 6.98 5.12 -1.15
N THR A 16 6.97 5.31 -2.48
CA THR A 16 7.53 6.50 -3.11
C THR A 16 6.70 7.74 -2.72
N LEU A 17 5.38 7.68 -2.85
CA LEU A 17 4.49 8.77 -2.45
C LEU A 17 4.63 9.08 -0.95
N SER A 18 4.65 8.07 -0.09
CA SER A 18 4.84 8.22 1.35
C SER A 18 6.15 8.97 1.68
N LYS A 19 7.26 8.61 1.03
CA LYS A 19 8.55 9.29 1.18
C LYS A 19 8.50 10.74 0.65
N MET A 20 7.83 10.98 -0.49
CA MET A 20 7.65 12.34 -1.03
C MET A 20 6.86 13.23 -0.08
N ILE A 21 5.80 12.71 0.55
CA ILE A 21 5.01 13.44 1.55
C ILE A 21 5.89 13.80 2.76
N CYS A 22 6.63 12.84 3.32
CA CYS A 22 7.51 13.10 4.46
C CYS A 22 8.63 14.10 4.12
N LYS A 23 9.17 14.07 2.90
CA LYS A 23 10.18 15.03 2.46
C LYS A 23 9.61 16.47 2.40
N LYS A 24 8.38 16.62 1.93
CA LYS A 24 7.69 17.92 1.83
C LYS A 24 7.15 18.39 3.18
N HIS A 25 6.75 17.45 4.03
CA HIS A 25 6.08 17.69 5.30
C HIS A 25 6.72 16.82 6.41
N PRO A 26 7.82 17.26 7.05
CA PRO A 26 8.60 16.45 8.00
C PRO A 26 7.85 15.99 9.27
N GLN A 27 6.68 16.57 9.53
CA GLN A 27 5.82 16.16 10.65
C GLN A 27 5.07 14.85 10.39
N TYR A 28 5.16 14.24 9.21
CA TYR A 28 4.59 12.94 8.94
C TYR A 28 5.53 11.80 9.33
N HIS A 29 4.96 10.75 9.93
CA HIS A 29 5.62 9.48 10.21
C HIS A 29 4.95 8.36 9.43
N ILE A 30 5.75 7.44 8.88
CA ILE A 30 5.25 6.33 8.07
C ILE A 30 5.15 5.07 8.93
N ILE A 31 4.00 4.41 8.90
CA ILE A 31 3.78 3.06 9.38
C ILE A 31 3.78 2.14 8.16
N ILE A 32 4.81 1.31 8.02
CA ILE A 32 4.93 0.36 6.90
C ILE A 32 4.28 -0.95 7.32
N GLY A 33 3.07 -1.21 6.81
CA GLY A 33 2.32 -2.41 7.16
C GLY A 33 2.98 -3.71 6.70
N ASP A 34 3.73 -3.67 5.61
CA ASP A 34 4.45 -4.84 5.10
C ASP A 34 5.61 -5.24 6.02
N ASP A 35 6.33 -4.29 6.63
CA ASP A 35 7.37 -4.58 7.63
C ASP A 35 6.76 -5.20 8.90
N ILE A 36 5.61 -4.68 9.34
CA ILE A 36 4.88 -5.24 10.48
C ILE A 36 4.46 -6.67 10.17
N ARG A 37 3.92 -6.94 8.98
CA ARG A 37 3.54 -8.28 8.56
C ARG A 37 4.75 -9.23 8.56
N HIS A 38 5.90 -8.80 8.05
CA HIS A 38 7.13 -9.59 8.06
C HIS A 38 7.61 -9.88 9.48
N ALA A 39 7.57 -8.89 10.38
CA ALA A 39 7.91 -9.10 11.78
C ALA A 39 7.01 -10.14 12.45
N PHE A 40 5.70 -10.10 12.20
CA PHE A 40 4.77 -11.12 12.68
C PHE A 40 5.10 -12.51 12.14
N GLN A 41 5.43 -12.64 10.85
CA GLN A 41 5.80 -13.92 10.23
C GLN A 41 7.05 -14.54 10.87
N VAL A 42 8.02 -13.70 11.25
CA VAL A 42 9.27 -14.16 11.90
C VAL A 42 9.03 -14.57 13.36
N VAL A 43 8.28 -13.75 14.12
CA VAL A 43 8.12 -13.93 15.57
C VAL A 43 6.98 -14.91 15.90
N LEU A 44 5.94 -14.95 15.08
CA LEU A 44 4.74 -15.74 15.28
C LEU A 44 4.42 -16.59 14.03
N PRO A 45 5.32 -17.51 13.63
CA PRO A 45 5.19 -18.25 12.36
C PRO A 45 3.92 -19.10 12.27
N ASN A 46 3.37 -19.52 13.41
CA ASN A 46 2.15 -20.33 13.47
C ASN A 46 0.85 -19.53 13.28
N ASN A 47 0.91 -18.19 13.29
CA ASN A 47 -0.27 -17.34 13.12
C ASN A 47 -0.66 -17.09 11.65
N HIS A 48 0.01 -17.75 10.70
CA HIS A 48 -0.34 -17.80 9.27
C HIS A 48 -0.73 -16.44 8.62
N ILE A 49 -0.07 -15.35 9.00
CA ILE A 49 -0.20 -14.07 8.30
C ILE A 49 0.51 -14.20 6.95
N SER A 50 -0.11 -14.86 5.99
CA SER A 50 0.50 -15.08 4.68
C SER A 50 -0.20 -14.22 3.61
N ASN A 51 0.56 -13.84 2.59
CA ASN A 51 0.03 -13.21 1.37
C ASN A 51 -0.90 -14.17 0.57
N LYS A 52 -0.86 -15.47 0.86
CA LYS A 52 -1.55 -16.54 0.12
C LYS A 52 -2.89 -16.95 0.73
N GLY A 53 -3.49 -16.10 1.58
CA GLY A 53 -4.86 -16.35 2.04
C GLY A 53 -5.04 -17.51 3.01
N GLY A 54 -4.01 -17.87 3.77
CA GLY A 54 -4.12 -18.84 4.87
C GLY A 54 -4.99 -18.31 6.00
N SER A 55 -5.82 -19.18 6.56
CA SER A 55 -6.79 -18.91 7.61
C SER A 55 -6.14 -18.40 8.90
N GLY A 56 -6.81 -17.55 9.64
CA GLY A 56 -6.54 -17.23 11.05
C GLY A 56 -6.30 -15.76 11.36
N MET A 57 -5.44 -15.02 10.64
CA MET A 57 -5.27 -13.58 10.86
C MET A 57 -5.60 -12.72 9.62
N LYS A 58 -6.25 -13.30 8.61
CA LYS A 58 -6.55 -12.60 7.37
C LYS A 58 -7.46 -11.38 7.61
N ASP A 59 -8.40 -11.52 8.52
CA ASP A 59 -9.34 -10.45 8.89
C ASP A 59 -8.85 -9.62 10.09
N ASP A 60 -7.98 -10.18 10.94
CA ASP A 60 -7.47 -9.49 12.12
C ASP A 60 -6.30 -8.54 11.81
N PHE A 61 -5.47 -8.84 10.82
CA PHE A 61 -4.34 -8.01 10.48
C PHE A 61 -4.72 -6.59 10.03
N PRO A 62 -5.73 -6.38 9.17
CA PRO A 62 -6.27 -5.05 8.88
C PRO A 62 -6.77 -4.32 10.12
N ASN A 63 -7.47 -5.01 11.04
CA ASN A 63 -7.94 -4.45 12.29
C ASN A 63 -6.77 -4.05 13.21
N PHE A 64 -5.73 -4.89 13.29
CA PHE A 64 -4.50 -4.57 14.01
C PHE A 64 -3.84 -3.31 13.46
N LEU A 65 -3.67 -3.21 12.14
CA LEU A 65 -3.06 -2.04 11.50
C LEU A 65 -3.88 -0.76 11.75
N ALA A 66 -5.20 -0.84 11.68
CA ALA A 66 -6.07 0.29 11.98
C ALA A 66 -5.96 0.70 13.45
N CYS A 67 -5.95 -0.27 14.37
CA CYS A 67 -5.74 0.00 15.80
C CYS A 67 -4.40 0.69 16.05
N LEU A 68 -3.31 0.18 15.49
CA LEU A 68 -1.98 0.77 15.61
C LEU A 68 -1.96 2.21 15.08
N PHE A 69 -2.50 2.43 13.88
CA PHE A 69 -2.57 3.73 13.24
C PHE A 69 -3.30 4.76 14.11
N TYR A 70 -4.52 4.46 14.55
CA TYR A 70 -5.30 5.40 15.35
C TYR A 70 -4.79 5.57 16.79
N LYS A 71 -4.16 4.56 17.38
CA LYS A 71 -3.48 4.70 18.66
C LYS A 71 -2.26 5.65 18.56
N SER A 72 -1.52 5.55 17.46
CA SER A 72 -0.38 6.45 17.19
C SER A 72 -0.85 7.89 16.99
N ILE A 73 -1.91 8.11 16.20
CA ILE A 73 -2.54 9.43 15.99
C ILE A 73 -3.00 10.00 17.33
N LYS A 74 -3.74 9.22 18.13
CA LYS A 74 -4.28 9.67 19.41
C LYS A 74 -3.18 10.07 20.40
N ARG A 75 -2.09 9.26 20.46
CA ARG A 75 -0.95 9.52 21.36
C ARG A 75 -0.21 10.81 21.02
N ASN A 76 -0.09 11.12 19.72
CA ASN A 76 0.74 12.22 19.24
C ASN A 76 -0.10 13.35 18.62
N LYS A 77 -1.36 13.49 19.05
CA LYS A 77 -2.29 14.49 18.52
C LYS A 77 -1.70 15.90 18.62
N GLY A 78 -1.66 16.61 17.49
CA GLY A 78 -1.11 17.97 17.40
C GLY A 78 0.40 18.06 17.29
N VAL A 79 1.13 16.94 17.36
CA VAL A 79 2.59 16.88 17.20
C VAL A 79 2.96 16.28 15.85
N PHE A 80 2.41 15.10 15.54
CA PHE A 80 2.71 14.37 14.31
C PHE A 80 1.44 13.97 13.57
N ASN A 81 1.57 13.86 12.25
CA ASN A 81 0.62 13.18 11.39
C ASN A 81 1.19 11.82 10.95
N TYR A 82 0.33 10.90 10.62
CA TYR A 82 0.74 9.54 10.26
C TYR A 82 0.31 9.18 8.83
N ILE A 83 1.19 8.44 8.17
CA ILE A 83 0.90 7.72 6.94
C ILE A 83 0.93 6.24 7.27
N ILE A 84 -0.08 5.48 6.84
CA ILE A 84 0.00 4.02 6.80
C ILE A 84 0.09 3.57 5.35
N ASP A 85 1.08 2.73 5.03
CA ASP A 85 1.39 2.21 3.69
C ASP A 85 1.40 0.68 3.73
N THR A 86 0.51 0.04 2.96
CA THR A 86 0.51 -1.43 2.79
C THR A 86 -0.24 -1.88 1.53
N CYS A 87 0.08 -3.08 1.04
CA CYS A 87 -0.63 -3.72 -0.05
C CYS A 87 -1.70 -4.74 0.40
N ASN A 88 -1.88 -4.97 1.71
CA ASN A 88 -2.63 -6.10 2.26
C ASN A 88 -4.05 -5.77 2.73
N ILE A 89 -4.63 -4.66 2.26
CA ILE A 89 -5.99 -4.23 2.61
C ILE A 89 -6.83 -4.11 1.33
N THR A 90 -8.04 -4.66 1.36
CA THR A 90 -9.02 -4.50 0.27
C THR A 90 -9.72 -3.14 0.36
N PRO A 91 -10.25 -2.58 -0.74
CA PRO A 91 -10.99 -1.32 -0.70
C PRO A 91 -12.18 -1.35 0.26
N GLN A 92 -12.92 -2.45 0.31
CA GLN A 92 -14.04 -2.61 1.25
C GLN A 92 -13.59 -2.51 2.71
N LYS A 93 -12.50 -3.22 3.07
CA LYS A 93 -11.98 -3.21 4.43
C LYS A 93 -11.32 -1.86 4.78
N ALA A 94 -10.69 -1.23 3.80
CA ALA A 94 -10.14 0.12 3.96
C ALA A 94 -11.24 1.16 4.22
N LYS A 95 -12.35 1.10 3.49
CA LYS A 95 -13.53 1.95 3.70
C LYS A 95 -14.08 1.80 5.11
N GLU A 96 -14.22 0.55 5.58
CA GLU A 96 -14.71 0.26 6.93
C GLU A 96 -13.79 0.82 8.03
N LEU A 97 -12.48 0.65 7.87
CA LEU A 97 -11.52 0.89 8.95
C LEU A 97 -10.85 2.28 8.92
N PHE A 98 -10.66 2.88 7.73
CA PHE A 98 -9.83 4.07 7.55
C PHE A 98 -10.56 5.28 6.98
N ASP A 99 -11.82 5.16 6.56
CA ASP A 99 -12.61 6.28 6.07
C ASP A 99 -13.14 7.12 7.23
N ARG A 100 -12.36 8.11 7.64
CA ARG A 100 -12.66 9.03 8.74
C ARG A 100 -12.35 10.47 8.34
N ASP A 101 -13.03 11.43 8.98
CA ASP A 101 -12.89 12.86 8.67
C ASP A 101 -11.46 13.39 8.80
N ASP A 102 -10.65 12.78 9.68
CA ASP A 102 -9.24 13.16 9.93
C ASP A 102 -8.23 12.39 9.08
N THR A 103 -8.70 11.54 8.15
CA THR A 103 -7.87 10.66 7.35
C THR A 103 -8.20 10.79 5.86
N ILE A 104 -7.18 10.94 5.01
CA ILE A 104 -7.30 10.82 3.56
C ILE A 104 -7.03 9.36 3.22
N LEU A 105 -8.03 8.71 2.60
CA LEU A 105 -7.93 7.33 2.13
C LEU A 105 -7.74 7.30 0.62
N LEU A 106 -6.65 6.67 0.14
CA LEU A 106 -6.40 6.51 -1.28
C LEU A 106 -5.76 5.16 -1.61
N PHE A 107 -6.00 4.72 -2.85
CA PHE A 107 -5.39 3.53 -3.44
C PHE A 107 -4.54 3.90 -4.64
N LEU A 108 -3.41 3.21 -4.81
CA LEU A 108 -2.57 3.29 -5.99
C LEU A 108 -2.52 1.93 -6.69
N GLY A 109 -2.57 1.96 -8.03
CA GLY A 109 -2.44 0.73 -8.81
C GLY A 109 -2.00 1.01 -10.24
N THR A 110 -1.76 -0.08 -10.98
CA THR A 110 -1.26 -0.06 -12.36
C THR A 110 -2.19 -0.86 -13.29
N PRO A 111 -3.49 -0.52 -13.37
CA PRO A 111 -4.50 -1.35 -14.04
C PRO A 111 -4.34 -1.41 -15.56
N LYS A 112 -3.60 -0.47 -16.16
CA LYS A 112 -3.42 -0.36 -17.61
C LYS A 112 -2.05 -0.83 -18.11
N GLN A 113 -1.16 -1.29 -17.20
CA GLN A 113 0.11 -1.87 -17.62
C GLN A 113 -0.09 -3.25 -18.25
N THR A 114 0.75 -3.56 -19.25
CA THR A 114 0.94 -4.95 -19.66
C THR A 114 1.81 -5.70 -18.66
N ILE A 115 1.72 -7.04 -18.66
CA ILE A 115 2.56 -7.89 -17.83
C ILE A 115 4.05 -7.57 -18.05
N LYS A 116 4.44 -7.41 -19.32
CA LYS A 116 5.82 -7.06 -19.68
C LYS A 116 6.25 -5.72 -19.09
N GLN A 117 5.44 -4.67 -19.20
CA GLN A 117 5.74 -3.35 -18.63
C GLN A 117 5.92 -3.41 -17.11
N HIS A 118 5.02 -4.12 -16.41
CA HIS A 118 5.13 -4.27 -14.96
C HIS A 118 6.36 -5.08 -14.57
N PHE A 119 6.68 -6.17 -15.27
CA PHE A 119 7.88 -6.97 -15.09
C PHE A 119 9.15 -6.12 -15.28
N ASP A 120 9.25 -5.40 -16.41
CA ASP A 120 10.40 -4.56 -16.73
C ASP A 120 10.63 -3.49 -15.64
N GLU A 121 9.55 -2.90 -15.10
CA GLU A 121 9.64 -1.95 -13.99
C GLU A 121 10.08 -2.61 -12.67
N VAL A 122 9.60 -3.81 -12.35
CA VAL A 122 10.04 -4.56 -11.16
C VAL A 122 11.54 -4.76 -11.24
N ARG A 123 12.06 -5.31 -12.34
CA ARG A 123 13.50 -5.56 -12.55
C ARG A 123 14.33 -4.28 -12.55
N LYS A 124 13.83 -3.22 -13.18
CA LYS A 124 14.53 -1.93 -13.26
C LYS A 124 14.77 -1.27 -11.90
N TYR A 125 13.80 -1.40 -10.99
CA TYR A 125 13.82 -0.69 -9.70
C TYR A 125 14.01 -1.60 -8.49
N GLU A 126 14.31 -2.90 -8.71
CA GLU A 126 14.64 -3.78 -7.60
C GLU A 126 16.04 -3.47 -7.03
N THR A 127 16.18 -3.75 -5.75
CA THR A 127 17.45 -3.66 -5.03
C THR A 127 17.78 -5.03 -4.41
N ASP A 128 19.02 -5.26 -4.00
CA ASP A 128 19.44 -6.52 -3.38
C ASP A 128 18.63 -6.89 -2.12
N SER A 129 18.06 -5.91 -1.44
CA SER A 129 17.21 -6.10 -0.27
C SER A 129 15.74 -6.44 -0.60
N ASP A 130 15.33 -6.26 -1.85
CA ASP A 130 13.96 -6.56 -2.25
C ASP A 130 13.74 -8.09 -2.34
N TRP A 131 12.54 -8.52 -1.97
CA TRP A 131 12.15 -9.92 -2.10
C TRP A 131 12.19 -10.42 -3.56
N THR A 132 12.03 -9.51 -4.53
CA THR A 132 12.04 -9.81 -5.97
C THR A 132 13.41 -10.19 -6.47
N SER A 133 14.53 -9.69 -5.88
CA SER A 133 15.89 -10.01 -6.28
C SER A 133 16.25 -11.50 -6.14
N ARG A 134 15.48 -12.23 -5.31
CA ARG A 134 15.66 -13.67 -5.07
C ARG A 134 14.69 -14.54 -5.85
N ARG A 135 13.95 -13.97 -6.82
CA ARG A 135 12.93 -14.65 -7.61
C ARG A 135 13.36 -14.83 -9.05
N THR A 136 12.89 -15.92 -9.65
CA THR A 136 13.09 -16.16 -11.09
C THR A 136 12.22 -15.19 -11.92
N ASP A 137 12.53 -15.07 -13.21
CA ASP A 137 11.73 -14.22 -14.10
C ASP A 137 10.29 -14.73 -14.24
N GLU A 138 10.10 -16.05 -14.25
CA GLU A 138 8.77 -16.68 -14.31
C GLU A 138 7.94 -16.32 -13.07
N GLU A 139 8.54 -16.36 -11.87
CA GLU A 139 7.86 -15.96 -10.63
C GLU A 139 7.48 -14.48 -10.65
N ILE A 140 8.33 -13.61 -11.19
CA ILE A 140 8.04 -12.17 -11.30
C ILE A 140 6.97 -11.89 -12.38
N ILE A 141 6.97 -12.63 -13.48
CA ILE A 141 5.92 -12.53 -14.50
C ILE A 141 4.55 -12.91 -13.92
N GLU A 142 4.47 -14.01 -13.17
CA GLU A 142 3.21 -14.41 -12.51
C GLU A 142 2.79 -13.40 -11.44
N HIS A 143 3.73 -12.89 -10.65
CA HIS A 143 3.46 -11.80 -9.71
C HIS A 143 2.95 -10.54 -10.42
N SER A 144 3.52 -10.18 -11.56
CA SER A 144 3.13 -9.01 -12.35
C SER A 144 1.69 -9.15 -12.87
N LYS A 145 1.33 -10.33 -13.39
CA LYS A 145 -0.04 -10.65 -13.79
C LYS A 145 -1.03 -10.45 -12.63
N HIS A 146 -0.75 -11.07 -11.48
CA HIS A 146 -1.58 -10.95 -10.29
C HIS A 146 -1.70 -9.49 -9.77
N SER A 147 -0.61 -8.73 -9.81
CA SER A 147 -0.61 -7.31 -9.41
C SER A 147 -1.48 -6.44 -10.29
N ILE A 148 -1.49 -6.69 -11.61
CA ILE A 148 -2.32 -5.97 -12.57
C ILE A 148 -3.80 -6.34 -12.37
N GLU A 149 -4.12 -7.64 -12.28
CA GLU A 149 -5.48 -8.12 -12.02
C GLU A 149 -6.04 -7.49 -10.74
N LYS A 150 -5.25 -7.50 -9.65
CA LYS A 150 -5.60 -6.85 -8.38
C LYS A 150 -5.81 -5.35 -8.55
N SER A 151 -4.99 -4.66 -9.35
CA SER A 151 -5.16 -3.23 -9.63
C SER A 151 -6.48 -2.92 -10.32
N ILE A 152 -6.88 -3.77 -11.30
CA ILE A 152 -8.15 -3.63 -12.02
C ILE A 152 -9.35 -3.83 -11.07
N GLU A 153 -9.29 -4.85 -10.21
CA GLU A 153 -10.34 -5.10 -9.22
C GLU A 153 -10.44 -3.95 -8.22
N GLN A 154 -9.31 -3.49 -7.68
CA GLN A 154 -9.25 -2.38 -6.73
C GLN A 154 -9.76 -1.07 -7.35
N GLU A 155 -9.46 -0.78 -8.62
CA GLU A 155 -10.00 0.40 -9.31
C GLU A 155 -11.53 0.37 -9.35
N LYS A 156 -12.12 -0.77 -9.76
CA LYS A 156 -13.59 -0.95 -9.81
C LYS A 156 -14.23 -0.79 -8.44
N GLU A 157 -13.66 -1.42 -7.41
CA GLU A 157 -14.17 -1.34 -6.05
C GLU A 157 -14.03 0.07 -5.47
N CYS A 158 -12.88 0.73 -5.63
CA CYS A 158 -12.67 2.10 -5.19
C CYS A 158 -13.70 3.05 -5.82
N LYS A 159 -13.95 2.92 -7.14
CA LYS A 159 -14.97 3.71 -7.84
C LYS A 159 -16.37 3.48 -7.25
N LYS A 160 -16.74 2.23 -6.96
CA LYS A 160 -18.03 1.88 -6.34
C LYS A 160 -18.19 2.45 -4.93
N LEU A 161 -17.10 2.47 -4.16
CA LEU A 161 -17.09 2.89 -2.75
C LEU A 161 -16.82 4.41 -2.56
N GLY A 162 -16.56 5.15 -3.63
CA GLY A 162 -16.17 6.55 -3.57
C GLY A 162 -14.80 6.80 -2.93
N ILE A 163 -13.88 5.83 -3.05
CA ILE A 163 -12.49 5.94 -2.56
C ILE A 163 -11.64 6.54 -3.67
N TRP A 164 -10.75 7.45 -3.32
CA TRP A 164 -9.79 8.01 -4.26
C TRP A 164 -8.82 6.96 -4.77
N TYR A 165 -8.87 6.68 -6.07
CA TYR A 165 -7.94 5.77 -6.75
C TYR A 165 -7.00 6.56 -7.67
N VAL A 166 -5.72 6.25 -7.63
CA VAL A 166 -4.64 6.86 -8.42
C VAL A 166 -4.07 5.80 -9.35
N ASP A 167 -4.33 5.95 -10.65
CA ASP A 167 -3.74 5.11 -11.69
C ASP A 167 -2.30 5.56 -11.98
N THR A 168 -1.33 4.74 -11.62
CA THR A 168 0.10 4.98 -11.82
C THR A 168 0.70 4.14 -12.95
N SER A 169 -0.13 3.65 -13.88
CA SER A 169 0.29 2.80 -14.99
C SER A 169 1.32 3.47 -15.90
N PHE A 170 1.21 4.77 -16.09
CA PHE A 170 2.08 5.56 -16.97
C PHE A 170 2.50 6.86 -16.29
N ASN A 171 3.66 7.40 -16.69
CA ASN A 171 4.17 8.67 -16.16
C ASN A 171 4.16 8.75 -14.63
N ARG A 172 4.50 7.64 -13.96
CA ARG A 172 4.35 7.48 -12.51
C ARG A 172 4.85 8.69 -11.71
N ASN A 173 6.03 9.21 -12.02
CA ASN A 173 6.59 10.33 -11.27
C ASN A 173 5.73 11.60 -11.38
N GLU A 174 5.17 11.87 -12.54
CA GLU A 174 4.27 12.99 -12.78
C GLU A 174 2.96 12.81 -12.00
N VAL A 175 2.35 11.62 -12.11
CA VAL A 175 1.12 11.27 -11.39
C VAL A 175 1.32 11.39 -9.87
N LEU A 176 2.43 10.91 -9.32
CA LEU A 176 2.73 11.03 -7.89
C LEU A 176 2.93 12.49 -7.47
N ASN A 177 3.58 13.32 -8.30
CA ASN A 177 3.73 14.75 -8.03
C ASN A 177 2.38 15.47 -8.04
N GLU A 178 1.49 15.16 -8.99
CA GLU A 178 0.14 15.72 -9.02
C GLU A 178 -0.72 15.24 -7.82
N THR A 179 -0.55 13.99 -7.42
CA THR A 179 -1.19 13.46 -6.21
C THR A 179 -0.70 14.19 -4.96
N LEU A 180 0.62 14.41 -4.85
CA LEU A 180 1.23 15.14 -3.72
C LEU A 180 0.73 16.60 -3.60
N LYS A 181 0.40 17.24 -4.72
CA LYS A 181 -0.16 18.62 -4.70
C LYS A 181 -1.58 18.67 -4.12
N LYS A 182 -2.32 17.55 -4.20
CA LYS A 182 -3.71 17.44 -3.72
C LYS A 182 -3.81 16.98 -2.26
N LEU A 183 -2.72 16.50 -1.69
CA LEU A 183 -2.59 16.08 -0.30
C LEU A 183 -2.17 17.25 0.60
#